data_29f27685c4abe04f6f24a0252912be6d
#
_entry.id   29f27685c4abe04f6f24a0252912be6d
#
_cell.length_a   1.000
_cell.length_b   1.000
_cell.length_c   1.000
_cell.angle_alpha   90.00
_cell.angle_beta   90.00
_cell.angle_gamma   90.00
#
_symmetry.space_group_name_H-M   'P 1'
#
loop_
_entity.id
_entity.type
_entity.pdbx_description
1 polymer ?
#
loop_
_entity_poly.entity_id
_entity_poly.type
_entity_poly.pdbx_seq_one_letter_code
_entity_poly.pdbx_strand_id
1 'polypeptide(L)'
;MKIRELQEYLRDRLNKVEALVQGGCKAFAEDTRTVYDESAQFMSEGGVAVVVVTPKFARNGCSADGIPCDSRLLIRCMEKPPVAAENSNALRALDAAEIVAHALDSDVFLFQDIDQSVSTDRDGNSVVTATATFNTTIYLTKGE
;
A
#
# COMPACT_ATOMS: atom_id res chain seq x y z
N MET A 1 -10.63 8.24 14.25
CA MET A 1 -10.11 7.01 13.58
C MET A 1 -8.68 6.77 14.02
N LYS A 2 -8.36 5.54 14.36
CA LYS A 2 -6.99 5.16 14.68
C LYS A 2 -6.20 4.86 13.41
N ILE A 3 -4.89 5.09 13.45
CA ILE A 3 -4.00 4.84 12.30
C ILE A 3 -4.09 3.38 11.83
N ARG A 4 -4.05 2.44 12.79
CA ARG A 4 -4.15 1.01 12.48
C ARG A 4 -5.47 0.65 11.81
N GLU A 5 -6.58 1.24 12.26
CA GLU A 5 -7.90 1.01 11.66
C GLU A 5 -7.93 1.44 10.19
N LEU A 6 -7.29 2.57 9.88
CA LEU A 6 -7.18 3.03 8.49
C LEU A 6 -6.38 2.05 7.65
N GLN A 7 -5.26 1.57 8.16
CA GLN A 7 -4.42 0.62 7.44
C GLN A 7 -5.15 -0.71 7.19
N GLU A 8 -5.84 -1.22 8.20
CA GLU A 8 -6.62 -2.47 8.09
C GLU A 8 -7.77 -2.32 7.10
N TYR A 9 -8.46 -1.19 7.15
CA TYR A 9 -9.55 -0.88 6.22
C TYR A 9 -9.05 -0.87 4.77
N LEU A 10 -7.92 -0.22 4.51
CA LEU A 10 -7.35 -0.14 3.16
C LEU A 10 -6.84 -1.50 2.68
N ARG A 11 -6.18 -2.26 3.55
CA ARG A 11 -5.76 -3.64 3.24
C ARG A 11 -6.95 -4.50 2.83
N ASP A 12 -8.01 -4.49 3.62
CA ASP A 12 -9.18 -5.33 3.37
C ASP A 12 -9.90 -4.88 2.09
N ARG A 13 -9.99 -3.58 1.86
CA ARG A 13 -10.58 -3.03 0.63
C ARG A 13 -9.78 -3.44 -0.61
N LEU A 14 -8.46 -3.34 -0.56
CA LEU A 14 -7.60 -3.70 -1.69
C LEU A 14 -7.64 -5.19 -1.98
N ASN A 15 -7.76 -6.03 -0.97
CA ASN A 15 -7.90 -7.48 -1.14
C ASN A 15 -9.25 -7.89 -1.76
N LYS A 16 -10.19 -6.95 -1.90
CA LYS A 16 -11.48 -7.15 -2.58
C LYS A 16 -11.50 -6.58 -4.00
N VAL A 17 -10.45 -5.90 -4.42
CA VAL A 17 -10.35 -5.37 -5.80
C VAL A 17 -10.03 -6.55 -6.71
N GLU A 18 -11.00 -6.92 -7.55
CA GLU A 18 -10.93 -8.11 -8.38
C GLU A 18 -9.70 -8.12 -9.30
N ALA A 19 -9.38 -6.99 -9.92
CA ALA A 19 -8.23 -6.87 -10.81
C ALA A 19 -6.91 -7.15 -10.09
N LEU A 20 -6.78 -6.78 -8.81
CA LEU A 20 -5.60 -7.08 -8.01
C LEU A 20 -5.55 -8.57 -7.63
N VAL A 21 -6.66 -9.12 -7.16
CA VAL A 21 -6.75 -10.53 -6.75
C VAL A 21 -6.43 -11.45 -7.93
N GLN A 22 -7.05 -11.21 -9.07
CA GLN A 22 -6.83 -12.00 -10.29
C GLN A 22 -5.44 -11.79 -10.88
N GLY A 23 -4.85 -10.64 -10.64
CA GLY A 23 -3.50 -10.29 -11.12
C GLY A 23 -2.37 -10.81 -10.24
N GLY A 24 -2.65 -11.64 -9.25
CA GLY A 24 -1.62 -12.20 -8.37
C GLY A 24 -1.10 -11.24 -7.31
N CYS A 25 -1.93 -10.28 -6.90
CA CYS A 25 -1.59 -9.31 -5.86
C CYS A 25 -2.24 -9.67 -4.52
N LYS A 26 -1.56 -9.32 -3.42
CA LYS A 26 -2.12 -9.42 -2.08
C LYS A 26 -1.73 -8.19 -1.29
N ALA A 27 -2.69 -7.60 -0.58
CA ALA A 27 -2.46 -6.42 0.23
C ALA A 27 -2.13 -6.80 1.67
N PHE A 28 -1.17 -6.08 2.22
CA PHE A 28 -0.68 -6.19 3.59
C PHE A 28 -0.71 -4.81 4.23
N ALA A 29 -0.99 -4.74 5.52
CA ALA A 29 -0.88 -3.50 6.28
C ALA A 29 0.40 -3.50 7.11
N GLU A 30 1.12 -2.40 7.11
CA GLU A 30 2.34 -2.24 7.91
C GLU A 30 2.00 -1.98 9.38
N ASP A 31 1.13 -2.83 9.93
CA ASP A 31 0.66 -2.78 11.30
C ASP A 31 1.17 -3.95 12.14
N THR A 32 1.79 -4.94 11.51
CA THR A 32 2.32 -6.13 12.17
C THR A 32 3.84 -6.18 12.07
N ARG A 33 4.45 -6.89 13.03
CA ARG A 33 5.92 -7.06 13.04
C ARG A 33 6.42 -7.97 11.94
N THR A 34 5.54 -8.82 11.40
CA THR A 34 5.90 -9.84 10.42
C THR A 34 5.54 -9.47 8.99
N VAL A 35 5.01 -8.27 8.76
CA VAL A 35 4.49 -7.85 7.45
C VAL A 35 5.55 -7.95 6.34
N TYR A 36 6.78 -7.59 6.63
CA TYR A 36 7.86 -7.62 5.65
C TYR A 36 8.33 -9.04 5.33
N ASP A 37 8.30 -9.94 6.31
CA ASP A 37 8.59 -11.36 6.09
C ASP A 37 7.49 -12.02 5.26
N GLU A 38 6.23 -11.72 5.57
CA GLU A 38 5.08 -12.24 4.83
C GLU A 38 5.06 -11.73 3.38
N SER A 39 5.31 -10.45 3.18
CA SER A 39 5.34 -9.86 1.83
C SER A 39 6.52 -10.37 1.01
N ALA A 40 7.70 -10.55 1.63
CA ALA A 40 8.86 -11.11 0.97
C ALA A 40 8.61 -12.55 0.52
N GLN A 41 7.97 -13.35 1.34
CA GLN A 41 7.61 -14.72 0.98
C GLN A 41 6.61 -14.72 -0.18
N PHE A 42 5.60 -13.85 -0.13
CA PHE A 42 4.62 -13.75 -1.21
C PHE A 42 5.27 -13.37 -2.54
N MET A 43 6.21 -12.42 -2.54
CA MET A 43 6.97 -12.04 -3.73
C MET A 43 7.84 -13.20 -4.24
N SER A 44 8.40 -14.00 -3.33
CA SER A 44 9.21 -15.17 -3.69
C SER A 44 8.39 -16.25 -4.39
N GLU A 45 7.09 -16.27 -4.19
CA GLU A 45 6.13 -17.16 -4.85
C GLU A 45 5.64 -16.59 -6.20
N GLY A 46 6.14 -15.45 -6.62
CA GLY A 46 5.78 -14.81 -7.89
C GLY A 46 4.66 -13.79 -7.79
N GLY A 47 4.24 -13.43 -6.57
CA GLY A 47 3.18 -12.45 -6.35
C GLY A 47 3.68 -11.02 -6.31
N VAL A 48 2.75 -10.08 -6.46
CA VAL A 48 2.98 -8.66 -6.22
C VAL A 48 2.41 -8.31 -4.84
N ALA A 49 3.28 -7.91 -3.92
CA ALA A 49 2.87 -7.50 -2.58
C ALA A 49 2.46 -6.02 -2.60
N VAL A 50 1.26 -5.74 -2.10
CA VAL A 50 0.72 -4.38 -1.99
C VAL A 50 0.73 -4.01 -0.51
N VAL A 51 1.66 -3.16 -0.10
CA VAL A 51 1.85 -2.80 1.31
C VAL A 51 1.29 -1.41 1.58
N VAL A 52 0.31 -1.36 2.50
CA VAL A 52 -0.21 -0.10 3.03
C VAL A 52 0.76 0.36 4.11
N VAL A 53 1.60 1.34 3.76
CA VAL A 53 2.65 1.85 4.65
C VAL A 53 2.01 2.64 5.79
N THR A 54 2.63 2.62 6.97
CA THR A 54 2.20 3.45 8.10
C THR A 54 2.26 4.92 7.70
N PRO A 55 1.12 5.61 7.63
CA PRO A 55 1.11 7.00 7.17
C PRO A 55 1.69 7.94 8.23
N LYS A 56 2.27 9.04 7.76
CA LYS A 56 2.69 10.12 8.62
C LYS A 56 1.54 11.11 8.77
N PHE A 57 1.15 11.40 10.00
CA PHE A 57 0.09 12.36 10.31
C PHE A 57 0.71 13.65 10.85
N ALA A 58 0.31 14.78 10.27
CA ALA A 58 0.70 16.10 10.74
C ALA A 58 -0.55 16.88 11.14
N ARG A 59 -0.53 17.47 12.33
CA ARG A 59 -1.66 18.26 12.85
C ARG A 59 -1.99 19.41 11.89
N ASN A 60 -3.28 19.59 11.63
CA ASN A 60 -3.82 20.65 10.80
C ASN A 60 -5.01 21.31 11.52
N GLY A 61 -4.74 22.15 12.50
CA GLY A 61 -5.75 22.88 13.24
C GLY A 61 -6.14 22.23 14.56
N CYS A 62 -7.30 22.62 15.09
CA CYS A 62 -7.84 22.15 16.36
C CYS A 62 -9.32 21.83 16.24
N SER A 63 -9.77 20.80 16.96
CA SER A 63 -11.16 20.41 17.02
C SER A 63 -11.46 19.80 18.40
N ALA A 64 -12.69 19.98 18.89
CA ALA A 64 -13.15 19.39 20.13
C ALA A 64 -13.31 17.85 20.00
N ASP A 65 -13.60 17.36 18.82
CA ASP A 65 -13.94 15.95 18.57
C ASP A 65 -12.72 15.08 18.27
N GLY A 66 -11.56 15.67 18.10
CA GLY A 66 -10.35 14.95 17.79
C GLY A 66 -9.25 15.86 17.29
N ILE A 67 -8.16 15.28 16.78
CA ILE A 67 -7.05 16.02 16.22
C ILE A 67 -7.15 15.96 14.70
N PRO A 68 -7.45 17.08 14.02
CA PRO A 68 -7.43 17.10 12.55
C PRO A 68 -6.00 16.96 12.05
N CYS A 69 -5.77 16.06 11.09
CA CYS A 69 -4.46 15.80 10.54
C CYS A 69 -4.49 15.70 9.04
N ASP A 70 -3.47 16.27 8.41
CA ASP A 70 -3.15 15.97 7.02
C ASP A 70 -2.18 14.81 6.99
N SER A 71 -2.36 13.91 6.05
CA SER A 71 -1.55 12.72 5.93
C SER A 71 -1.18 12.44 4.48
N ARG A 72 0.03 11.88 4.29
CA ARG A 72 0.43 11.27 3.04
C ARG A 72 0.34 9.76 3.23
N LEU A 73 -0.54 9.16 2.45
CA LEU A 73 -0.72 7.71 2.43
C LEU A 73 0.11 7.14 1.27
N LEU A 74 0.98 6.20 1.59
CA LEU A 74 1.81 5.52 0.60
C LEU A 74 1.37 4.07 0.50
N ILE A 75 1.15 3.62 -0.73
CA ILE A 75 0.87 2.22 -0.99
C ILE A 75 1.93 1.71 -1.95
N ARG A 76 2.75 0.78 -1.47
CA ARG A 76 3.86 0.21 -2.22
C ARG A 76 3.47 -1.10 -2.85
N CYS A 77 3.59 -1.17 -4.18
CA CYS A 77 3.42 -2.40 -4.93
C CYS A 77 4.80 -2.93 -5.29
N MET A 78 5.15 -4.12 -4.80
CA MET A 78 6.50 -4.67 -4.91
C MET A 78 6.49 -6.03 -5.58
N GLU A 79 7.49 -6.26 -6.44
CA GLU A 79 7.69 -7.54 -7.09
C GLU A 79 9.17 -7.91 -7.20
N LYS A 80 9.44 -9.22 -7.34
CA LYS A 80 10.75 -9.73 -7.71
C LYS A 80 10.67 -10.18 -9.18
N PRO A 81 11.18 -9.37 -10.15
CA PRO A 81 10.92 -9.60 -11.57
C PRO A 81 11.28 -11.01 -12.11
N PRO A 82 12.39 -11.64 -11.68
CA PRO A 82 12.72 -12.96 -12.19
C PRO A 82 11.67 -14.02 -11.89
N VAL A 83 11.00 -13.91 -10.72
CA VAL A 83 9.94 -14.83 -10.30
C VAL A 83 8.61 -14.44 -10.93
N ALA A 84 8.28 -13.15 -10.92
CA ALA A 84 7.05 -12.63 -11.52
C ALA A 84 6.98 -12.90 -13.03
N ALA A 85 8.12 -12.83 -13.74
CA ALA A 85 8.19 -13.07 -15.17
C ALA A 85 7.82 -14.51 -15.57
N GLU A 86 7.93 -15.47 -14.65
CA GLU A 86 7.54 -16.86 -14.87
C GLU A 86 6.02 -17.04 -14.82
N ASN A 87 5.31 -16.10 -14.22
CA ASN A 87 3.86 -16.11 -14.13
C ASN A 87 3.27 -15.15 -15.16
N SER A 88 2.87 -15.68 -16.31
CA SER A 88 2.37 -14.88 -17.44
C SER A 88 1.09 -14.09 -17.18
N ASN A 89 0.37 -14.43 -16.10
CA ASN A 89 -0.90 -13.76 -15.74
C ASN A 89 -0.72 -12.74 -14.62
N ALA A 90 0.47 -12.63 -14.04
CA ALA A 90 0.72 -11.70 -12.96
C ALA A 90 0.82 -10.26 -13.49
N LEU A 91 0.23 -9.33 -12.74
CA LEU A 91 0.45 -7.91 -12.96
C LEU A 91 1.89 -7.54 -12.60
N ARG A 92 2.39 -6.49 -13.23
CA ARG A 92 3.65 -5.86 -12.81
C ARG A 92 3.35 -4.88 -11.68
N ALA A 93 4.39 -4.54 -10.92
CA ALA A 93 4.25 -3.59 -9.80
C ALA A 93 3.61 -2.26 -10.24
N LEU A 94 4.02 -1.73 -11.39
CA LEU A 94 3.48 -0.47 -11.92
C LEU A 94 1.99 -0.61 -12.26
N ASP A 95 1.59 -1.72 -12.89
CA ASP A 95 0.19 -1.97 -13.21
C ASP A 95 -0.67 -2.05 -11.94
N ALA A 96 -0.16 -2.72 -10.91
CA ALA A 96 -0.83 -2.81 -9.62
C ALA A 96 -1.01 -1.43 -8.99
N ALA A 97 0.02 -0.57 -9.05
CA ALA A 97 -0.05 0.79 -8.54
C ALA A 97 -1.10 1.63 -9.25
N GLU A 98 -1.23 1.48 -10.58
CA GLU A 98 -2.29 2.16 -11.34
C GLU A 98 -3.68 1.70 -10.92
N ILE A 99 -3.87 0.40 -10.70
CA ILE A 99 -5.15 -0.15 -10.23
C ILE A 99 -5.48 0.37 -8.83
N VAL A 100 -4.48 0.42 -7.95
CA VAL A 100 -4.64 0.99 -6.60
C VAL A 100 -5.06 2.45 -6.69
N ALA A 101 -4.43 3.24 -7.56
CA ALA A 101 -4.76 4.65 -7.75
C ALA A 101 -6.23 4.82 -8.13
N HIS A 102 -6.70 4.05 -9.13
CA HIS A 102 -8.10 4.12 -9.55
C HIS A 102 -9.06 3.62 -8.47
N ALA A 103 -8.69 2.58 -7.74
CA ALA A 103 -9.56 1.99 -6.72
C ALA A 103 -9.76 2.90 -5.50
N LEU A 104 -8.76 3.70 -5.14
CA LEU A 104 -8.78 4.52 -3.93
C LEU A 104 -9.01 6.01 -4.17
N ASP A 105 -8.78 6.51 -5.39
CA ASP A 105 -8.93 7.95 -5.66
C ASP A 105 -10.35 8.41 -5.35
N SER A 106 -10.46 9.40 -4.47
CA SER A 106 -11.73 9.93 -3.98
C SER A 106 -11.49 11.29 -3.30
N ASP A 107 -12.57 11.92 -2.85
CA ASP A 107 -12.48 13.16 -2.06
C ASP A 107 -11.76 12.93 -0.72
N VAL A 108 -11.76 11.69 -0.21
CA VAL A 108 -11.09 11.34 1.05
C VAL A 108 -9.63 10.99 0.81
N PHE A 109 -9.33 10.23 -0.24
CA PHE A 109 -7.99 9.81 -0.61
C PHE A 109 -7.66 10.40 -1.97
N LEU A 110 -7.07 11.59 -1.97
CA LEU A 110 -6.78 12.30 -3.21
C LEU A 110 -5.47 11.82 -3.81
N PHE A 111 -5.54 11.12 -4.92
CA PHE A 111 -4.37 10.60 -5.61
C PHE A 111 -3.43 11.73 -6.05
N GLN A 112 -2.14 11.54 -5.85
CA GLN A 112 -1.10 12.52 -6.21
C GLN A 112 -0.19 12.03 -7.32
N ASP A 113 0.51 10.92 -7.12
CA ASP A 113 1.49 10.42 -8.08
C ASP A 113 1.78 8.93 -7.89
N ILE A 114 2.47 8.38 -8.88
CA ILE A 114 3.08 7.05 -8.82
C ILE A 114 4.56 7.20 -9.14
N ASP A 115 5.42 6.64 -8.30
CA ASP A 115 6.85 6.62 -8.47
C ASP A 115 7.37 5.19 -8.44
N GLN A 116 8.30 4.85 -9.34
CA GLN A 116 8.87 3.51 -9.41
C GLN A 116 10.37 3.55 -9.14
N SER A 117 10.82 2.62 -8.31
CA SER A 117 12.25 2.46 -8.00
C SER A 117 12.64 0.99 -8.03
N VAL A 118 13.94 0.73 -8.17
CA VAL A 118 14.51 -0.61 -8.12
C VAL A 118 15.54 -0.65 -7.01
N SER A 119 15.43 -1.66 -6.14
CA SER A 119 16.39 -1.90 -5.06
C SER A 119 16.88 -3.35 -5.11
N THR A 120 17.88 -3.67 -4.28
CA THR A 120 18.42 -5.02 -4.15
C THR A 120 18.15 -5.52 -2.75
N ASP A 121 17.60 -6.74 -2.62
CA ASP A 121 17.38 -7.37 -1.33
C ASP A 121 18.67 -8.01 -0.76
N ARG A 122 18.56 -8.67 0.41
CA ARG A 122 19.71 -9.31 1.07
C ARG A 122 20.37 -10.39 0.22
N ASP A 123 19.58 -11.06 -0.62
CA ASP A 123 20.04 -12.18 -1.44
C ASP A 123 20.55 -11.73 -2.80
N GLY A 124 20.63 -10.41 -3.04
CA GLY A 124 21.10 -9.86 -4.29
C GLY A 124 20.05 -9.82 -5.40
N ASN A 125 18.80 -10.12 -5.10
CA ASN A 125 17.70 -10.07 -6.07
C ASN A 125 17.18 -8.65 -6.23
N SER A 126 16.82 -8.27 -7.46
CA SER A 126 16.18 -7.00 -7.71
C SER A 126 14.74 -7.00 -7.20
N VAL A 127 14.34 -5.91 -6.57
CA VAL A 127 12.96 -5.66 -6.15
C VAL A 127 12.49 -4.37 -6.81
N VAL A 128 11.41 -4.46 -7.59
CA VAL A 128 10.78 -3.30 -8.21
C VAL A 128 9.65 -2.84 -7.30
N THR A 129 9.67 -1.57 -6.95
CA THR A 129 8.64 -0.95 -6.09
C THR A 129 7.99 0.21 -6.83
N ALA A 130 6.68 0.13 -7.04
CA ALA A 130 5.88 1.24 -7.54
C ALA A 130 5.02 1.74 -6.39
N THR A 131 5.18 3.01 -6.02
CA THR A 131 4.50 3.62 -4.89
C THR A 131 3.44 4.59 -5.37
N ALA A 132 2.19 4.35 -4.99
CA ALA A 132 1.08 5.28 -5.19
C ALA A 132 0.95 6.15 -3.94
N THR A 133 0.90 7.46 -4.13
CA THR A 133 0.81 8.45 -3.05
C THR A 133 -0.53 9.15 -3.09
N PHE A 134 -1.16 9.27 -1.93
CA PHE A 134 -2.44 9.95 -1.75
C PHE A 134 -2.33 10.97 -0.63
N ASN A 135 -3.03 12.08 -0.76
CA ASN A 135 -3.25 13.01 0.36
C ASN A 135 -4.60 12.74 0.97
N THR A 136 -4.68 12.74 2.28
CA THR A 136 -5.93 12.57 3.01
C THR A 136 -5.94 13.47 4.24
N THR A 137 -7.15 13.87 4.66
CA THR A 137 -7.37 14.59 5.91
C THR A 137 -8.25 13.72 6.78
N ILE A 138 -7.79 13.39 7.97
CA ILE A 138 -8.54 12.58 8.93
C ILE A 138 -8.47 13.18 10.32
N TYR A 139 -9.39 12.74 11.18
CA TYR A 139 -9.41 13.10 12.59
C TYR A 139 -8.91 11.93 13.42
N LEU A 140 -7.85 12.16 14.23
CA LEU A 140 -7.43 11.18 15.22
C LEU A 140 -8.37 11.34 16.42
N THR A 141 -9.14 10.29 16.73
CA THR A 141 -10.10 10.31 17.83
C THR A 141 -9.40 10.17 19.17
N LYS A 142 -9.94 10.88 20.19
CA LYS A 142 -9.42 10.81 21.56
C LYS A 142 -9.99 9.62 22.31
N GLY A 143 -9.15 9.02 23.16
CA GLY A 143 -9.60 8.18 24.26
C GLY A 143 -10.22 6.84 23.94
N GLU A 144 -10.00 6.33 22.77
CA GLU A 144 -10.45 4.98 22.41
C GLU A 144 -9.35 3.95 22.55
#